data_f64872e25a35ec0a044f0bd31f0aed91
#
_entry.id   f64872e25a35ec0a044f0bd31f0aed91
#
_cell.length_a   1.000
_cell.length_b   1.000
_cell.length_c   1.000
_cell.angle_alpha   90.00
_cell.angle_beta   90.00
_cell.angle_gamma   90.00
#
_symmetry.space_group_name_H-M   'P 1'
#
loop_
_entity.id
_entity.type
_entity.pdbx_description
1 polymer ?
#
loop_
_entity_poly.entity_id
_entity_poly.type
_entity_poly.pdbx_seq_one_letter_code
_entity_poly.pdbx_strand_id
1 'polypeptide(L)'
;MKKKKKSINYGKWGYIFILPFFVIYIIFSLIPLIDTVRYSFFEYYRSGIKEIGPNFIGMANYVSLLHSDMLKYGANTLILWMIGFIPQIVIALVLAAWFTDVRLKIKGQQFFKVVIYLPNLIMASAFALLFFTMFSTNGPINSILMSIGILKKPIDFLGSVFGTRSLIGFMNFLMWFGNTTIMLMAAIMGISQDVFEASDLDGCNSIQRFFYITLPVIRPILAYTLITSIIGGLQMFDVPQILTNGQGNPNRTSMTLIMFLNSHLKSKNYGMAGALSVYLFVVSAILCFFVYRMTNDNDPDGSKKAAKKRAKAERRKR
;
A
#
# COMPACT_ATOMS: atom_id res chain seq x y z
N MET A 1 -4.56 29.60 56.08
CA MET A 1 -4.56 28.17 55.61
C MET A 1 -5.05 28.13 54.16
N LYS A 2 -4.17 27.88 53.18
CA LYS A 2 -4.57 27.74 51.75
C LYS A 2 -5.16 26.33 51.58
N LYS A 3 -6.48 26.25 51.27
CA LYS A 3 -7.12 24.99 50.87
C LYS A 3 -6.45 24.44 49.62
N LYS A 4 -5.77 23.27 49.75
CA LYS A 4 -5.28 22.50 48.60
C LYS A 4 -6.46 22.21 47.65
N LYS A 5 -6.50 22.76 46.46
CA LYS A 5 -7.46 22.35 45.42
C LYS A 5 -7.24 20.85 45.17
N LYS A 6 -8.24 20.01 45.47
CA LYS A 6 -8.23 18.59 45.07
C LYS A 6 -8.17 18.53 43.55
N SER A 7 -7.11 17.97 43.00
CA SER A 7 -7.07 17.67 41.56
C SER A 7 -8.11 16.61 41.26
N ILE A 8 -9.01 16.90 40.34
CA ILE A 8 -10.04 15.95 39.90
C ILE A 8 -9.31 14.86 39.08
N ASN A 9 -9.38 13.63 39.55
CA ASN A 9 -8.79 12.51 38.81
C ASN A 9 -9.76 12.05 37.71
N TYR A 10 -9.51 12.46 36.49
CA TYR A 10 -10.30 12.10 35.31
C TYR A 10 -9.95 10.70 34.73
N GLY A 11 -8.98 9.97 35.31
CA GLY A 11 -8.51 8.70 34.78
C GLY A 11 -9.61 7.66 34.56
N LYS A 12 -10.55 7.53 35.52
CA LYS A 12 -11.69 6.61 35.38
C LYS A 12 -12.60 6.95 34.18
N TRP A 13 -12.86 8.22 33.96
CA TRP A 13 -13.65 8.69 32.83
C TRP A 13 -12.98 8.42 31.49
N GLY A 14 -11.65 8.56 31.42
CA GLY A 14 -10.89 8.18 30.22
C GLY A 14 -11.12 6.73 29.81
N TYR A 15 -11.03 5.79 30.77
CA TYR A 15 -11.31 4.38 30.49
C TYR A 15 -12.77 4.14 30.06
N ILE A 16 -13.74 4.79 30.69
CA ILE A 16 -15.16 4.65 30.33
C ILE A 16 -15.43 5.11 28.91
N PHE A 17 -14.83 6.24 28.47
CA PHE A 17 -15.01 6.75 27.12
C PHE A 17 -14.34 5.88 26.03
N ILE A 18 -13.25 5.20 26.37
CA ILE A 18 -12.53 4.32 25.42
C ILE A 18 -13.17 2.92 25.37
N LEU A 19 -13.85 2.49 26.45
CA LEU A 19 -14.38 1.13 26.60
C LEU A 19 -15.30 0.69 25.44
N PRO A 20 -16.25 1.50 24.93
CA PRO A 20 -17.09 1.09 23.78
C PRO A 20 -16.27 0.72 22.54
N PHE A 21 -15.21 1.47 22.26
CA PHE A 21 -14.29 1.17 21.15
C PHE A 21 -13.62 -0.20 21.35
N PHE A 22 -13.07 -0.46 22.54
CA PHE A 22 -12.39 -1.73 22.81
C PHE A 22 -13.35 -2.92 22.75
N VAL A 23 -14.57 -2.78 23.25
CA VAL A 23 -15.58 -3.85 23.19
C VAL A 23 -15.89 -4.20 21.72
N ILE A 24 -16.15 -3.22 20.89
CA ILE A 24 -16.44 -3.43 19.46
C ILE A 24 -15.21 -4.03 18.78
N TYR A 25 -14.01 -3.51 19.04
CA TYR A 25 -12.76 -4.00 18.46
C TYR A 25 -12.48 -5.47 18.84
N ILE A 26 -12.68 -5.84 20.12
CA ILE A 26 -12.48 -7.22 20.56
C ILE A 26 -13.46 -8.16 19.85
N ILE A 27 -14.75 -7.81 19.80
CA ILE A 27 -15.79 -8.68 19.24
C ILE A 27 -15.62 -8.85 17.72
N PHE A 28 -15.40 -7.75 17.00
CA PHE A 28 -15.44 -7.76 15.53
C PHE A 28 -14.07 -7.82 14.84
N SER A 29 -12.98 -7.63 15.59
CA SER A 29 -11.62 -7.68 15.02
C SER A 29 -10.74 -8.72 15.70
N LEU A 30 -10.62 -8.68 17.03
CA LEU A 30 -9.67 -9.53 17.75
C LEU A 30 -10.11 -11.00 17.75
N ILE A 31 -11.38 -11.29 18.04
CA ILE A 31 -11.91 -12.66 18.05
C ILE A 31 -11.79 -13.31 16.67
N PRO A 32 -12.26 -12.69 15.54
CA PRO A 32 -12.09 -13.26 14.21
C PRO A 32 -10.61 -13.43 13.80
N LEU A 33 -9.73 -12.53 14.24
CA LEU A 33 -8.29 -12.67 14.01
C LEU A 33 -7.72 -13.92 14.70
N ILE A 34 -8.06 -14.13 15.97
CA ILE A 34 -7.65 -15.30 16.72
C ILE A 34 -8.20 -16.58 16.07
N ASP A 35 -9.46 -16.59 15.67
CA ASP A 35 -10.08 -17.72 14.96
C ASP A 35 -9.40 -18.00 13.62
N THR A 36 -9.03 -16.98 12.88
CA THR A 36 -8.27 -17.12 11.61
C THR A 36 -6.93 -17.82 11.86
N VAL A 37 -6.18 -17.38 12.88
CA VAL A 37 -4.91 -18.02 13.27
C VAL A 37 -5.15 -19.44 13.75
N ARG A 38 -6.20 -19.68 14.56
CA ARG A 38 -6.56 -21.01 15.05
C ARG A 38 -6.88 -21.95 13.89
N TYR A 39 -7.82 -21.57 13.03
CA TYR A 39 -8.23 -22.44 11.91
C TYR A 39 -7.12 -22.71 10.89
N SER A 40 -6.08 -21.92 10.84
CA SER A 40 -4.91 -22.19 9.99
C SER A 40 -4.20 -23.51 10.31
N PHE A 41 -4.34 -24.01 11.56
CA PHE A 41 -3.79 -25.30 12.02
C PHE A 41 -4.78 -26.45 11.98
N PHE A 42 -6.01 -26.19 11.44
CA PHE A 42 -7.07 -27.18 11.40
C PHE A 42 -7.45 -27.52 9.96
N GLU A 43 -7.81 -28.78 9.73
CA GLU A 43 -8.59 -29.18 8.57
C GLU A 43 -10.02 -28.70 8.78
N TYR A 44 -10.42 -27.67 8.07
CA TYR A 44 -11.76 -27.10 8.19
C TYR A 44 -12.24 -26.63 6.82
N TYR A 45 -13.09 -27.42 6.20
CA TYR A 45 -13.67 -27.08 4.91
C TYR A 45 -15.06 -27.69 4.72
N ARG A 46 -15.77 -27.21 3.71
CA ARG A 46 -17.09 -27.72 3.35
C ARG A 46 -17.06 -28.34 1.96
N SER A 47 -17.48 -29.60 1.87
CA SER A 47 -17.65 -30.32 0.61
C SER A 47 -19.14 -30.56 0.36
N GLY A 48 -19.72 -29.76 -0.53
CA GLY A 48 -21.18 -29.77 -0.76
C GLY A 48 -21.94 -29.36 0.50
N ILE A 49 -22.78 -30.24 1.03
CA ILE A 49 -23.57 -30.05 2.25
C ILE A 49 -22.78 -30.46 3.51
N LYS A 50 -21.78 -31.33 3.34
CA LYS A 50 -21.03 -31.92 4.46
C LYS A 50 -19.94 -30.96 4.90
N GLU A 51 -19.92 -30.64 6.20
CA GLU A 51 -18.85 -29.90 6.88
C GLU A 51 -17.83 -30.88 7.45
N ILE A 52 -16.53 -30.66 7.18
CA ILE A 52 -15.42 -31.49 7.59
C ILE A 52 -14.54 -30.65 8.53
N GLY A 53 -14.37 -31.13 9.75
CA GLY A 53 -13.61 -30.45 10.79
C GLY A 53 -14.49 -29.59 11.71
N PRO A 54 -13.85 -28.76 12.58
CA PRO A 54 -12.39 -28.51 12.65
C PRO A 54 -11.59 -29.68 13.27
N ASN A 55 -10.69 -30.31 12.50
CA ASN A 55 -9.77 -31.35 12.97
C ASN A 55 -8.35 -30.76 13.05
N PHE A 56 -7.65 -30.95 14.16
CA PHE A 56 -6.28 -30.42 14.28
C PHE A 56 -5.30 -31.21 13.40
N ILE A 57 -4.63 -30.53 12.48
CA ILE A 57 -3.64 -31.11 11.54
C ILE A 57 -2.27 -30.44 11.62
N GLY A 58 -2.04 -29.56 12.62
CA GLY A 58 -0.78 -28.87 12.80
C GLY A 58 -0.39 -28.01 11.59
N MET A 59 0.78 -28.22 11.03
CA MET A 59 1.35 -27.39 9.94
C MET A 59 0.96 -27.87 8.54
N ALA A 60 0.09 -28.86 8.40
CA ALA A 60 -0.21 -29.48 7.08
C ALA A 60 -0.75 -28.46 6.04
N ASN A 61 -1.59 -27.51 6.45
CA ASN A 61 -2.07 -26.45 5.57
C ASN A 61 -0.92 -25.60 5.02
N TYR A 62 0.06 -25.24 5.84
CA TYR A 62 1.23 -24.45 5.43
C TYR A 62 2.12 -25.21 4.46
N VAL A 63 2.35 -26.50 4.72
CA VAL A 63 3.11 -27.36 3.81
C VAL A 63 2.39 -27.48 2.46
N SER A 64 1.07 -27.70 2.44
CA SER A 64 0.26 -27.73 1.24
C SER A 64 0.32 -26.42 0.45
N LEU A 65 0.31 -25.26 1.14
CA LEU A 65 0.46 -23.95 0.50
C LEU A 65 1.83 -23.80 -0.18
N LEU A 66 2.92 -24.23 0.45
CA LEU A 66 4.25 -24.16 -0.14
C LEU A 66 4.41 -25.03 -1.40
N HIS A 67 3.66 -26.14 -1.49
CA HIS A 67 3.62 -27.00 -2.69
C HIS A 67 2.62 -26.51 -3.75
N SER A 68 1.84 -25.48 -3.46
CA SER A 68 0.92 -24.84 -4.39
C SER A 68 1.59 -23.72 -5.21
N ASP A 69 0.83 -23.09 -6.12
CA ASP A 69 1.28 -21.91 -6.87
C ASP A 69 1.41 -20.63 -6.02
N MET A 70 1.38 -20.71 -4.69
CA MET A 70 1.40 -19.56 -3.78
C MET A 70 2.59 -18.64 -4.01
N LEU A 71 3.79 -19.18 -4.18
CA LEU A 71 5.00 -18.39 -4.44
C LEU A 71 4.92 -17.64 -5.77
N LYS A 72 4.37 -18.27 -6.82
CA LYS A 72 4.09 -17.64 -8.11
C LYS A 72 3.12 -16.47 -7.94
N TYR A 73 2.05 -16.63 -7.17
CA TYR A 73 1.07 -15.57 -6.93
C TYR A 73 1.64 -14.45 -6.06
N GLY A 74 2.54 -14.78 -5.12
CA GLY A 74 3.33 -13.81 -4.38
C GLY A 74 4.21 -12.95 -5.30
N ALA A 75 4.96 -13.58 -6.19
CA ALA A 75 5.77 -12.90 -7.18
C ALA A 75 4.91 -12.03 -8.13
N ASN A 76 3.77 -12.56 -8.60
CA ASN A 76 2.83 -11.77 -9.41
C ASN A 76 2.35 -10.52 -8.67
N THR A 77 1.96 -10.66 -7.40
CA THR A 77 1.49 -9.54 -6.57
C THR A 77 2.54 -8.44 -6.47
N LEU A 78 3.79 -8.83 -6.20
CA LEU A 78 4.90 -7.88 -6.12
C LEU A 78 5.20 -7.22 -7.48
N ILE A 79 5.18 -7.98 -8.58
CA ILE A 79 5.39 -7.44 -9.94
C ILE A 79 4.30 -6.42 -10.28
N LEU A 80 3.04 -6.76 -10.07
CA LEU A 80 1.90 -5.86 -10.33
C LEU A 80 1.97 -4.59 -9.48
N TRP A 81 2.33 -4.73 -8.20
CA TRP A 81 2.55 -3.59 -7.32
C TRP A 81 3.70 -2.71 -7.83
N MET A 82 4.84 -3.27 -8.21
CA MET A 82 5.99 -2.50 -8.69
C MET A 82 5.68 -1.74 -9.98
N ILE A 83 4.97 -2.35 -10.93
CA ILE A 83 4.57 -1.71 -12.19
C ILE A 83 3.70 -0.47 -11.91
N GLY A 84 2.82 -0.51 -10.92
CA GLY A 84 2.00 0.64 -10.51
C GLY A 84 2.74 1.65 -9.64
N PHE A 85 3.49 1.16 -8.63
CA PHE A 85 4.09 2.01 -7.60
C PHE A 85 5.30 2.81 -8.08
N ILE A 86 6.17 2.24 -8.93
CA ILE A 86 7.37 2.95 -9.41
C ILE A 86 6.98 4.24 -10.15
N PRO A 87 6.12 4.22 -11.18
CA PRO A 87 5.69 5.47 -11.81
C PRO A 87 4.88 6.36 -10.86
N GLN A 88 4.08 5.78 -9.94
CA GLN A 88 3.32 6.53 -8.94
C GLN A 88 4.22 7.41 -8.09
N ILE A 89 5.26 6.85 -7.47
CA ILE A 89 6.12 7.60 -6.55
C ILE A 89 6.98 8.64 -7.30
N VAL A 90 7.47 8.31 -8.49
CA VAL A 90 8.28 9.23 -9.30
C VAL A 90 7.45 10.44 -9.73
N ILE A 91 6.27 10.20 -10.32
CA ILE A 91 5.40 11.28 -10.78
C ILE A 91 4.88 12.10 -9.59
N ALA A 92 4.49 11.44 -8.49
CA ALA A 92 4.04 12.13 -7.29
C ALA A 92 5.11 13.04 -6.68
N LEU A 93 6.38 12.61 -6.64
CA LEU A 93 7.50 13.43 -6.17
C LEU A 93 7.74 14.64 -7.06
N VAL A 94 7.72 14.46 -8.39
CA VAL A 94 7.90 15.57 -9.34
C VAL A 94 6.77 16.58 -9.21
N LEU A 95 5.52 16.11 -9.18
CA LEU A 95 4.36 16.99 -9.03
C LEU A 95 4.33 17.68 -7.67
N ALA A 96 4.67 16.97 -6.60
CA ALA A 96 4.74 17.57 -5.27
C ALA A 96 5.79 18.67 -5.21
N ALA A 97 6.99 18.45 -5.77
CA ALA A 97 8.03 19.46 -5.84
C ALA A 97 7.59 20.69 -6.67
N TRP A 98 6.96 20.47 -7.83
CA TRP A 98 6.47 21.57 -8.66
C TRP A 98 5.35 22.38 -8.01
N PHE A 99 4.37 21.70 -7.42
CA PHE A 99 3.25 22.38 -6.78
C PHE A 99 3.60 23.10 -5.46
N THR A 100 4.73 22.78 -4.85
CA THR A 100 5.20 23.44 -3.63
C THR A 100 6.30 24.47 -3.89
N ASP A 101 6.83 24.56 -5.10
CA ASP A 101 7.84 25.56 -5.44
C ASP A 101 7.20 26.95 -5.59
N VAL A 102 7.49 27.84 -4.64
CA VAL A 102 6.98 29.21 -4.60
C VAL A 102 7.41 30.02 -5.82
N ARG A 103 8.53 29.67 -6.45
CA ARG A 103 9.07 30.37 -7.64
C ARG A 103 8.26 30.11 -8.90
N LEU A 104 7.66 28.91 -9.04
CA LEU A 104 6.97 28.50 -10.26
C LEU A 104 5.61 29.18 -10.46
N LYS A 105 4.96 29.69 -9.38
CA LYS A 105 3.67 30.40 -9.40
C LYS A 105 2.65 29.77 -10.39
N ILE A 106 2.42 28.47 -10.28
CA ILE A 106 1.57 27.71 -11.21
C ILE A 106 0.13 28.23 -11.14
N LYS A 107 -0.32 28.83 -12.27
CA LYS A 107 -1.71 29.30 -12.40
C LYS A 107 -2.67 28.09 -12.40
N GLY A 108 -3.78 28.19 -11.67
CA GLY A 108 -4.76 27.09 -11.60
C GLY A 108 -4.32 25.86 -10.79
N GLN A 109 -3.29 25.98 -9.96
CA GLN A 109 -2.76 24.89 -9.13
C GLN A 109 -3.86 24.10 -8.38
N GLN A 110 -4.85 24.79 -7.86
CA GLN A 110 -5.96 24.17 -7.13
C GLN A 110 -6.78 23.25 -8.04
N PHE A 111 -7.05 23.68 -9.28
CA PHE A 111 -7.76 22.86 -10.26
C PHE A 111 -6.96 21.58 -10.58
N PHE A 112 -5.66 21.68 -10.82
CA PHE A 112 -4.83 20.50 -11.09
C PHE A 112 -4.79 19.54 -9.89
N LYS A 113 -4.73 20.03 -8.64
CA LYS A 113 -4.80 19.19 -7.44
C LYS A 113 -6.11 18.40 -7.38
N VAL A 114 -7.23 19.01 -7.73
CA VAL A 114 -8.52 18.32 -7.78
C VAL A 114 -8.52 17.26 -8.86
N VAL A 115 -8.07 17.58 -10.07
CA VAL A 115 -8.06 16.66 -11.21
C VAL A 115 -7.20 15.43 -10.96
N ILE A 116 -5.98 15.60 -10.41
CA ILE A 116 -5.09 14.46 -10.13
C ILE A 116 -5.59 13.58 -8.98
N TYR A 117 -6.41 14.14 -8.07
CA TYR A 117 -6.99 13.39 -6.96
C TYR A 117 -8.29 12.66 -7.35
N LEU A 118 -8.97 13.10 -8.41
CA LEU A 118 -10.28 12.57 -8.82
C LEU A 118 -10.30 11.05 -9.03
N PRO A 119 -9.28 10.40 -9.67
CA PRO A 119 -9.29 8.95 -9.84
C PRO A 119 -9.32 8.17 -8.51
N ASN A 120 -8.74 8.71 -7.43
CA ASN A 120 -8.74 8.08 -6.11
C ASN A 120 -10.14 8.02 -5.46
N LEU A 121 -11.07 8.89 -5.88
CA LEU A 121 -12.44 8.92 -5.37
C LEU A 121 -13.36 7.89 -6.06
N ILE A 122 -12.92 7.33 -7.19
CA ILE A 122 -13.70 6.35 -7.93
C ILE A 122 -13.48 4.97 -7.28
N MET A 123 -14.58 4.25 -7.04
CA MET A 123 -14.53 2.89 -6.53
C MET A 123 -13.68 2.00 -7.46
N ALA A 124 -12.74 1.23 -6.89
CA ALA A 124 -11.81 0.41 -7.66
C ALA A 124 -12.50 -0.58 -8.61
N SER A 125 -13.62 -1.16 -8.20
CA SER A 125 -14.39 -2.08 -9.02
C SER A 125 -15.07 -1.41 -10.22
N ALA A 126 -15.61 -0.20 -10.04
CA ALA A 126 -16.21 0.59 -11.14
C ALA A 126 -15.14 1.04 -12.12
N PHE A 127 -13.98 1.47 -11.62
CA PHE A 127 -12.83 1.86 -12.42
C PHE A 127 -12.29 0.67 -13.23
N ALA A 128 -12.19 -0.51 -12.61
CA ALA A 128 -11.76 -1.74 -13.27
C ALA A 128 -12.74 -2.17 -14.38
N LEU A 129 -14.05 -2.09 -14.13
CA LEU A 129 -15.05 -2.42 -15.14
C LEU A 129 -15.02 -1.47 -16.33
N LEU A 130 -14.82 -0.15 -16.08
CA LEU A 130 -14.64 0.83 -17.14
C LEU A 130 -13.45 0.46 -18.05
N PHE A 131 -12.29 0.18 -17.45
CA PHE A 131 -11.09 -0.18 -18.20
C PHE A 131 -11.24 -1.53 -18.91
N PHE A 132 -11.86 -2.51 -18.27
CA PHE A 132 -12.18 -3.80 -18.89
C PHE A 132 -13.00 -3.59 -20.18
N THR A 133 -14.03 -2.77 -20.11
CA THR A 133 -14.88 -2.47 -21.27
C THR A 133 -14.11 -1.68 -22.36
N MET A 134 -13.32 -0.67 -21.94
CA MET A 134 -12.57 0.16 -22.89
C MET A 134 -11.48 -0.63 -23.62
N PHE A 135 -10.76 -1.52 -22.94
CA PHE A 135 -9.63 -2.27 -23.48
C PHE A 135 -10.00 -3.70 -23.93
N SER A 136 -11.29 -4.06 -23.94
CA SER A 136 -11.75 -5.30 -24.55
C SER A 136 -11.45 -5.34 -26.05
N THR A 137 -11.41 -6.52 -26.67
CA THR A 137 -11.11 -6.69 -28.09
C THR A 137 -12.03 -5.88 -28.99
N ASN A 138 -13.32 -5.80 -28.63
CA ASN A 138 -14.32 -4.99 -29.34
C ASN A 138 -14.58 -3.64 -28.66
N GLY A 139 -13.69 -3.18 -27.79
CA GLY A 139 -13.84 -1.97 -27.01
C GLY A 139 -13.54 -0.69 -27.79
N PRO A 140 -13.94 0.47 -27.21
CA PRO A 140 -13.75 1.78 -27.83
C PRO A 140 -12.30 2.10 -28.19
N ILE A 141 -11.32 1.67 -27.38
CA ILE A 141 -9.89 1.92 -27.63
C ILE A 141 -9.46 1.29 -28.97
N ASN A 142 -9.80 0.02 -29.20
CA ASN A 142 -9.50 -0.63 -30.47
C ASN A 142 -10.23 0.04 -31.64
N SER A 143 -11.49 0.42 -31.46
CA SER A 143 -12.29 1.11 -32.49
C SER A 143 -11.66 2.46 -32.89
N ILE A 144 -11.22 3.25 -31.91
CA ILE A 144 -10.53 4.53 -32.14
C ILE A 144 -9.19 4.30 -32.86
N LEU A 145 -8.36 3.37 -32.38
CA LEU A 145 -7.03 3.10 -32.94
C LEU A 145 -7.13 2.57 -34.38
N MET A 146 -8.18 1.82 -34.72
CA MET A 146 -8.45 1.39 -36.10
C MET A 146 -8.97 2.51 -36.97
N SER A 147 -9.87 3.38 -36.46
CA SER A 147 -10.44 4.50 -37.24
C SER A 147 -9.41 5.55 -37.63
N ILE A 148 -8.39 5.77 -36.77
CA ILE A 148 -7.28 6.69 -37.09
C ILE A 148 -6.12 6.01 -37.84
N GLY A 149 -6.30 4.72 -38.20
CA GLY A 149 -5.34 4.00 -39.06
C GLY A 149 -4.08 3.49 -38.36
N ILE A 150 -3.98 3.59 -37.01
CA ILE A 150 -2.84 3.08 -36.27
C ILE A 150 -2.86 1.55 -36.26
N LEU A 151 -4.03 0.94 -36.15
CA LEU A 151 -4.20 -0.52 -36.14
C LEU A 151 -4.97 -1.00 -37.37
N LYS A 152 -4.51 -2.10 -37.95
CA LYS A 152 -5.22 -2.83 -39.01
C LYS A 152 -6.18 -3.91 -38.47
N LYS A 153 -5.94 -4.37 -37.26
CA LYS A 153 -6.75 -5.40 -36.57
C LYS A 153 -6.82 -5.06 -35.07
N PRO A 154 -7.90 -5.44 -34.38
CA PRO A 154 -8.01 -5.20 -32.94
C PRO A 154 -6.91 -5.95 -32.18
N ILE A 155 -6.36 -5.32 -31.16
CA ILE A 155 -5.40 -5.91 -30.22
C ILE A 155 -6.18 -6.54 -29.05
N ASP A 156 -5.83 -7.76 -28.70
CA ASP A 156 -6.28 -8.37 -27.46
C ASP A 156 -5.33 -7.96 -26.32
N PHE A 157 -5.62 -6.82 -25.68
CA PHE A 157 -4.84 -6.30 -24.56
C PHE A 157 -4.84 -7.22 -23.35
N LEU A 158 -5.96 -7.90 -23.11
CA LEU A 158 -6.14 -8.76 -21.95
C LEU A 158 -5.71 -10.21 -22.21
N GLY A 159 -5.48 -10.59 -23.45
CA GLY A 159 -4.95 -11.90 -23.84
C GLY A 159 -3.44 -12.03 -23.72
N SER A 160 -2.70 -10.90 -23.54
CA SER A 160 -1.26 -10.92 -23.37
C SER A 160 -0.84 -10.65 -21.92
N VAL A 161 0.21 -11.34 -21.44
CA VAL A 161 0.76 -11.14 -20.09
C VAL A 161 1.19 -9.68 -19.88
N PHE A 162 1.90 -9.12 -20.88
CA PHE A 162 2.39 -7.74 -20.84
C PHE A 162 1.22 -6.76 -20.79
N GLY A 163 0.23 -6.90 -21.69
CA GLY A 163 -0.93 -6.00 -21.76
C GLY A 163 -1.73 -6.01 -20.45
N THR A 164 -2.08 -7.19 -19.95
CA THR A 164 -2.85 -7.33 -18.71
C THR A 164 -2.11 -6.74 -17.51
N ARG A 165 -0.83 -7.07 -17.33
CA ARG A 165 -0.03 -6.56 -16.21
C ARG A 165 0.19 -5.04 -16.28
N SER A 166 0.48 -4.53 -17.48
CA SER A 166 0.64 -3.08 -17.70
C SER A 166 -0.64 -2.32 -17.43
N LEU A 167 -1.79 -2.88 -17.83
CA LEU A 167 -3.09 -2.25 -17.62
C LEU A 167 -3.44 -2.23 -16.10
N ILE A 168 -3.24 -3.34 -15.39
CA ILE A 168 -3.42 -3.41 -13.93
C ILE A 168 -2.51 -2.39 -13.24
N GLY A 169 -1.23 -2.35 -13.59
CA GLY A 169 -0.27 -1.40 -13.01
C GLY A 169 -0.63 0.06 -13.31
N PHE A 170 -1.02 0.36 -14.54
CA PHE A 170 -1.46 1.70 -14.95
C PHE A 170 -2.70 2.17 -14.18
N MET A 171 -3.67 1.29 -13.97
CA MET A 171 -4.86 1.62 -13.18
C MET A 171 -4.51 1.88 -11.73
N ASN A 172 -3.68 1.04 -11.11
CA ASN A 172 -3.21 1.28 -9.74
C ASN A 172 -2.43 2.60 -9.64
N PHE A 173 -1.58 2.89 -10.62
CA PHE A 173 -0.91 4.19 -10.71
C PHE A 173 -1.92 5.33 -10.73
N LEU A 174 -2.89 5.32 -11.65
CA LEU A 174 -3.90 6.39 -11.76
C LEU A 174 -4.71 6.58 -10.48
N MET A 175 -5.08 5.49 -9.81
CA MET A 175 -5.87 5.56 -8.58
C MET A 175 -5.10 6.17 -7.40
N TRP A 176 -3.79 5.99 -7.33
CA TRP A 176 -3.04 6.33 -6.11
C TRP A 176 -2.05 7.49 -6.25
N PHE A 177 -1.62 7.88 -7.49
CA PHE A 177 -0.60 8.92 -7.66
C PHE A 177 -1.04 10.29 -7.13
N GLY A 178 -2.31 10.65 -7.29
CA GLY A 178 -2.85 11.93 -6.83
C GLY A 178 -2.86 12.04 -5.31
N ASN A 179 -3.31 10.99 -4.61
CA ASN A 179 -3.27 10.92 -3.14
C ASN A 179 -1.83 11.01 -2.62
N THR A 180 -0.92 10.25 -3.23
CA THR A 180 0.51 10.29 -2.89
C THR A 180 1.11 11.68 -3.12
N THR A 181 0.75 12.35 -4.24
CA THR A 181 1.19 13.71 -4.54
C THR A 181 0.77 14.69 -3.44
N ILE A 182 -0.50 14.68 -3.04
CA ILE A 182 -1.02 15.59 -2.01
C ILE A 182 -0.33 15.34 -0.65
N MET A 183 -0.10 14.08 -0.30
CA MET A 183 0.59 13.74 0.94
C MET A 183 2.06 14.22 0.93
N LEU A 184 2.77 14.03 -0.18
CA LEU A 184 4.15 14.53 -0.33
C LEU A 184 4.22 16.05 -0.37
N MET A 185 3.22 16.72 -0.98
CA MET A 185 3.10 18.18 -0.91
C MET A 185 2.98 18.66 0.52
N ALA A 186 2.11 18.05 1.31
CA ALA A 186 1.95 18.42 2.72
C ALA A 186 3.27 18.24 3.51
N ALA A 187 4.03 17.17 3.21
CA ALA A 187 5.34 16.95 3.81
C ALA A 187 6.36 18.03 3.43
N ILE A 188 6.42 18.43 2.15
CA ILE A 188 7.33 19.49 1.67
C ILE A 188 6.94 20.84 2.25
N MET A 189 5.65 21.16 2.31
CA MET A 189 5.15 22.40 2.92
C MET A 189 5.40 22.49 4.43
N GLY A 190 5.67 21.37 5.09
CA GLY A 190 6.09 21.33 6.50
C GLY A 190 7.55 21.71 6.74
N ILE A 191 8.37 21.85 5.70
CA ILE A 191 9.76 22.31 5.81
C ILE A 191 9.75 23.82 6.05
N SER A 192 10.57 24.32 7.02
CA SER A 192 10.61 25.76 7.29
C SER A 192 11.13 26.51 6.07
N GLN A 193 10.57 27.69 5.84
CA GLN A 193 10.97 28.55 4.72
C GLN A 193 12.42 29.00 4.84
N ASP A 194 12.93 29.20 6.07
CA ASP A 194 14.31 29.60 6.34
C ASP A 194 15.32 28.60 5.72
N VAL A 195 15.01 27.32 5.70
CA VAL A 195 15.88 26.29 5.08
C VAL A 195 15.98 26.50 3.57
N PHE A 196 14.87 26.84 2.93
CA PHE A 196 14.86 27.13 1.49
C PHE A 196 15.58 28.45 1.17
N GLU A 197 15.39 29.51 1.99
CA GLU A 197 16.07 30.78 1.84
C GLU A 197 17.58 30.63 2.03
N ALA A 198 18.01 29.89 3.04
CA ALA A 198 19.44 29.60 3.24
C ALA A 198 20.04 28.88 2.03
N SER A 199 19.30 27.87 1.45
CA SER A 199 19.76 27.17 0.26
C SER A 199 19.90 28.07 -0.97
N ASP A 200 19.05 29.10 -1.04
CA ASP A 200 19.10 30.11 -2.12
C ASP A 200 20.30 31.00 -1.99
N LEU A 201 20.68 31.40 -0.74
CA LEU A 201 21.88 32.16 -0.44
C LEU A 201 23.16 31.35 -0.75
N ASP A 202 23.13 30.04 -0.53
CA ASP A 202 24.22 29.12 -0.87
C ASP A 202 24.33 28.83 -2.39
N GLY A 203 23.44 29.41 -3.22
CA GLY A 203 23.44 29.24 -4.68
C GLY A 203 22.93 27.90 -5.18
N CYS A 204 22.17 27.16 -4.39
CA CYS A 204 21.60 25.89 -4.80
C CYS A 204 20.61 26.07 -5.96
N ASN A 205 20.75 25.26 -7.01
CA ASN A 205 19.72 25.14 -8.04
C ASN A 205 18.54 24.27 -7.56
N SER A 206 17.41 24.29 -8.28
CA SER A 206 16.19 23.57 -7.89
C SER A 206 16.40 22.05 -7.77
N ILE A 207 17.24 21.45 -8.61
CA ILE A 207 17.57 20.02 -8.58
C ILE A 207 18.40 19.69 -7.35
N GLN A 208 19.43 20.49 -7.07
CA GLN A 208 20.27 20.33 -5.86
C GLN A 208 19.43 20.47 -4.60
N ARG A 209 18.59 21.52 -4.53
CA ARG A 209 17.66 21.74 -3.41
C ARG A 209 16.72 20.54 -3.21
N PHE A 210 16.19 19.97 -4.30
CA PHE A 210 15.32 18.79 -4.20
C PHE A 210 16.06 17.58 -3.62
N PHE A 211 17.21 17.22 -4.18
CA PHE A 211 17.92 16.00 -3.78
C PHE A 211 18.67 16.12 -2.45
N TYR A 212 19.23 17.29 -2.13
CA TYR A 212 20.06 17.47 -0.92
C TYR A 212 19.30 18.01 0.28
N ILE A 213 18.14 18.65 0.09
CA ILE A 213 17.37 19.26 1.17
C ILE A 213 15.99 18.63 1.26
N THR A 214 15.16 18.75 0.21
CA THR A 214 13.76 18.34 0.26
C THR A 214 13.64 16.83 0.50
N LEU A 215 14.28 16.02 -0.33
CA LEU A 215 14.17 14.56 -0.28
C LEU A 215 14.66 13.96 1.06
N PRO A 216 15.81 14.39 1.64
CA PRO A 216 16.25 13.92 2.95
C PRO A 216 15.30 14.30 4.08
N VAL A 217 14.75 15.53 4.07
CA VAL A 217 13.84 15.99 5.13
C VAL A 217 12.51 15.26 5.11
N ILE A 218 11.93 15.00 3.92
CA ILE A 218 10.66 14.27 3.80
C ILE A 218 10.84 12.74 3.86
N ARG A 219 12.04 12.23 4.08
CA ARG A 219 12.34 10.79 4.11
C ARG A 219 11.42 9.99 5.04
N PRO A 220 11.03 10.45 6.25
CA PRO A 220 10.08 9.71 7.09
C PRO A 220 8.71 9.52 6.42
N ILE A 221 8.24 10.51 5.67
CA ILE A 221 6.97 10.42 4.93
C ILE A 221 7.11 9.51 3.71
N LEU A 222 8.26 9.51 3.04
CA LEU A 222 8.54 8.55 1.97
C LEU A 222 8.54 7.11 2.48
N ALA A 223 9.12 6.87 3.67
CA ALA A 223 9.05 5.56 4.32
C ALA A 223 7.62 5.14 4.61
N TYR A 224 6.84 6.03 5.20
CA TYR A 224 5.42 5.80 5.46
C TYR A 224 4.67 5.48 4.16
N THR A 225 4.89 6.26 3.10
CA THR A 225 4.29 6.03 1.78
C THR A 225 4.66 4.66 1.21
N LEU A 226 5.92 4.27 1.31
CA LEU A 226 6.38 2.98 0.81
C LEU A 226 5.77 1.81 1.62
N ILE A 227 5.76 1.91 2.95
CA ILE A 227 5.18 0.88 3.84
C ILE A 227 3.68 0.71 3.55
N THR A 228 2.93 1.80 3.51
CA THR A 228 1.48 1.75 3.24
C THR A 228 1.17 1.25 1.83
N SER A 229 2.00 1.62 0.85
CA SER A 229 1.87 1.14 -0.53
C SER A 229 2.18 -0.36 -0.66
N ILE A 230 3.19 -0.90 0.04
CA ILE A 230 3.49 -2.34 0.06
C ILE A 230 2.30 -3.11 0.66
N ILE A 231 1.78 -2.65 1.81
CA ILE A 231 0.61 -3.28 2.44
C ILE A 231 -0.58 -3.28 1.48
N GLY A 232 -0.91 -2.13 0.87
CA GLY A 232 -1.99 -2.04 -0.11
C GLY A 232 -1.74 -2.90 -1.36
N GLY A 233 -0.49 -2.96 -1.84
CA GLY A 233 -0.09 -3.81 -2.96
C GLY A 233 -0.26 -5.30 -2.67
N LEU A 234 0.14 -5.76 -1.48
CA LEU A 234 -0.08 -7.15 -1.05
C LEU A 234 -1.56 -7.51 -0.91
N GLN A 235 -2.41 -6.51 -0.63
CA GLN A 235 -3.86 -6.65 -0.52
C GLN A 235 -4.60 -6.38 -1.84
N MET A 236 -3.88 -6.22 -2.96
CA MET A 236 -4.47 -5.93 -4.27
C MET A 236 -5.44 -7.05 -4.70
N PHE A 237 -6.71 -6.68 -4.91
CA PHE A 237 -7.77 -7.62 -5.25
C PHE A 237 -8.67 -7.13 -6.40
N ASP A 238 -9.36 -5.99 -6.24
CA ASP A 238 -10.46 -5.57 -7.12
C ASP A 238 -10.06 -5.46 -8.59
N VAL A 239 -8.96 -4.75 -8.87
CA VAL A 239 -8.51 -4.48 -10.24
C VAL A 239 -8.14 -5.78 -10.99
N PRO A 240 -7.23 -6.64 -10.49
CA PRO A 240 -6.89 -7.87 -11.18
C PRO A 240 -8.06 -8.86 -11.19
N GLN A 241 -8.89 -8.91 -10.15
CA GLN A 241 -10.07 -9.77 -10.08
C GLN A 241 -11.06 -9.48 -11.22
N ILE A 242 -11.36 -8.21 -11.48
CA ILE A 242 -12.34 -7.81 -12.49
C ILE A 242 -11.74 -7.91 -13.89
N LEU A 243 -10.53 -7.38 -14.11
CA LEU A 243 -9.88 -7.43 -15.43
C LEU A 243 -9.63 -8.84 -15.94
N THR A 244 -9.49 -9.83 -15.06
CA THR A 244 -9.19 -11.20 -15.44
C THR A 244 -10.34 -12.17 -15.15
N ASN A 245 -11.55 -11.66 -14.87
CA ASN A 245 -12.71 -12.44 -14.48
C ASN A 245 -12.42 -13.46 -13.34
N GLY A 246 -11.56 -13.05 -12.41
CA GLY A 246 -11.20 -13.85 -11.25
C GLY A 246 -10.21 -14.99 -11.50
N GLN A 247 -9.75 -15.18 -12.73
CA GLN A 247 -8.86 -16.30 -13.11
C GLN A 247 -7.38 -15.92 -13.16
N GLY A 248 -7.05 -14.63 -13.08
CA GLY A 248 -5.68 -14.15 -13.19
C GLY A 248 -5.03 -14.35 -14.55
N ASN A 249 -5.85 -14.44 -15.62
CA ASN A 249 -5.40 -14.66 -17.00
C ASN A 249 -4.47 -13.54 -17.51
N PRO A 250 -3.64 -13.82 -18.53
CA PRO A 250 -3.36 -15.15 -19.10
C PRO A 250 -2.45 -15.99 -18.18
N ASN A 251 -2.61 -17.32 -18.24
CA ASN A 251 -1.76 -18.31 -17.54
C ASN A 251 -1.62 -18.09 -16.02
N ARG A 252 -2.62 -17.51 -15.38
CA ARG A 252 -2.60 -17.10 -13.95
C ARG A 252 -1.44 -16.15 -13.59
N THR A 253 -0.91 -15.41 -14.56
CA THR A 253 0.21 -14.48 -14.34
C THR A 253 -0.22 -13.17 -13.68
N SER A 254 -1.52 -12.89 -13.61
CA SER A 254 -2.12 -11.77 -12.89
C SER A 254 -2.90 -12.20 -11.64
N MET A 255 -2.81 -13.49 -11.27
CA MET A 255 -3.39 -14.00 -10.01
C MET A 255 -2.60 -13.45 -8.83
N THR A 256 -3.27 -12.75 -7.91
CA THR A 256 -2.68 -12.20 -6.69
C THR A 256 -2.88 -13.15 -5.51
N LEU A 257 -2.13 -12.91 -4.41
CA LEU A 257 -2.28 -13.70 -3.17
C LEU A 257 -3.69 -13.55 -2.58
N ILE A 258 -4.29 -12.35 -2.63
CA ILE A 258 -5.66 -12.13 -2.14
C ILE A 258 -6.70 -12.80 -3.04
N MET A 259 -6.50 -12.82 -4.37
CA MET A 259 -7.38 -13.59 -5.26
C MET A 259 -7.31 -15.08 -4.93
N PHE A 260 -6.12 -15.61 -4.64
CA PHE A 260 -5.92 -16.99 -4.23
C PHE A 260 -6.59 -17.29 -2.87
N LEU A 261 -6.44 -16.41 -1.89
CA LEU A 261 -7.14 -16.46 -0.60
C LEU A 261 -8.66 -16.50 -0.81
N ASN A 262 -9.19 -15.60 -1.63
CA ASN A 262 -10.61 -15.54 -1.94
C ASN A 262 -11.12 -16.80 -2.64
N SER A 263 -10.30 -17.46 -3.46
CA SER A 263 -10.68 -18.74 -4.07
C SER A 263 -10.90 -19.83 -3.02
N HIS A 264 -10.08 -19.87 -1.97
CA HIS A 264 -10.27 -20.79 -0.84
C HIS A 264 -11.51 -20.42 -0.01
N LEU A 265 -11.78 -19.13 0.22
CA LEU A 265 -13.02 -18.70 0.90
C LEU A 265 -14.27 -19.05 0.10
N LYS A 266 -14.25 -18.85 -1.23
CA LYS A 266 -15.37 -19.22 -2.12
C LYS A 266 -15.60 -20.73 -2.13
N SER A 267 -14.54 -21.53 -2.09
CA SER A 267 -14.62 -22.99 -1.96
C SER A 267 -14.91 -23.47 -0.54
N LYS A 268 -15.12 -22.51 0.41
CA LYS A 268 -15.37 -22.78 1.83
C LYS A 268 -14.27 -23.61 2.51
N ASN A 269 -13.02 -23.46 2.05
CA ASN A 269 -11.85 -24.06 2.69
C ASN A 269 -11.23 -23.07 3.69
N TYR A 270 -11.77 -23.05 4.89
CA TYR A 270 -11.40 -22.07 5.92
C TYR A 270 -10.01 -22.33 6.51
N GLY A 271 -9.58 -23.60 6.60
CA GLY A 271 -8.25 -23.96 7.07
C GLY A 271 -7.15 -23.41 6.16
N MET A 272 -7.27 -23.62 4.84
CA MET A 272 -6.32 -23.10 3.85
C MET A 272 -6.38 -21.57 3.75
N ALA A 273 -7.58 -20.99 3.80
CA ALA A 273 -7.73 -19.54 3.81
C ALA A 273 -7.08 -18.91 5.05
N GLY A 274 -7.26 -19.53 6.23
CA GLY A 274 -6.60 -19.11 7.47
C GLY A 274 -5.07 -19.17 7.38
N ALA A 275 -4.53 -20.28 6.88
CA ALA A 275 -3.07 -20.44 6.72
C ALA A 275 -2.49 -19.41 5.72
N LEU A 276 -3.18 -19.13 4.61
CA LEU A 276 -2.75 -18.12 3.64
C LEU A 276 -2.85 -16.69 4.22
N SER A 277 -3.86 -16.42 5.07
CA SER A 277 -3.98 -15.13 5.77
C SER A 277 -2.82 -14.89 6.73
N VAL A 278 -2.44 -15.91 7.51
CA VAL A 278 -1.28 -15.84 8.42
C VAL A 278 0.02 -15.67 7.63
N TYR A 279 0.18 -16.39 6.51
CA TYR A 279 1.33 -16.22 5.63
C TYR A 279 1.43 -14.77 5.11
N LEU A 280 0.33 -14.21 4.60
CA LEU A 280 0.28 -12.82 4.13
C LEU A 280 0.64 -11.83 5.24
N PHE A 281 0.14 -12.06 6.46
CA PHE A 281 0.47 -11.23 7.61
C PHE A 281 1.99 -11.26 7.91
N VAL A 282 2.59 -12.44 7.96
CA VAL A 282 4.02 -12.61 8.24
C VAL A 282 4.87 -11.96 7.16
N VAL A 283 4.55 -12.19 5.88
CA VAL A 283 5.27 -11.58 4.75
C VAL A 283 5.16 -10.05 4.80
N SER A 284 3.96 -9.52 5.05
CA SER A 284 3.75 -8.07 5.18
C SER A 284 4.56 -7.49 6.32
N ALA A 285 4.56 -8.15 7.49
CA ALA A 285 5.31 -7.70 8.67
C ALA A 285 6.83 -7.69 8.40
N ILE A 286 7.35 -8.73 7.74
CA ILE A 286 8.78 -8.81 7.37
C ILE A 286 9.15 -7.69 6.40
N LEU A 287 8.38 -7.49 5.33
CA LEU A 287 8.64 -6.45 4.34
C LEU A 287 8.59 -5.05 4.98
N CYS A 288 7.58 -4.78 5.80
CA CYS A 288 7.45 -3.50 6.50
C CYS A 288 8.61 -3.27 7.48
N PHE A 289 9.04 -4.31 8.19
CA PHE A 289 10.19 -4.23 9.10
C PHE A 289 11.48 -3.88 8.34
N PHE A 290 11.73 -4.51 7.18
CA PHE A 290 12.89 -4.20 6.35
C PHE A 290 12.86 -2.75 5.85
N VAL A 291 11.73 -2.30 5.32
CA VAL A 291 11.57 -0.92 4.84
C VAL A 291 11.77 0.08 5.98
N TYR A 292 11.15 -0.18 7.13
CA TYR A 292 11.31 0.67 8.32
C TYR A 292 12.78 0.77 8.74
N ARG A 293 13.49 -0.35 8.80
CA ARG A 293 14.90 -0.38 9.17
C ARG A 293 15.77 0.37 8.15
N MET A 294 15.60 0.12 6.85
CA MET A 294 16.34 0.83 5.80
C MET A 294 16.14 2.35 5.84
N THR A 295 14.96 2.80 6.27
CA THR A 295 14.63 4.22 6.29
C THR A 295 15.06 4.91 7.57
N ASN A 296 15.05 4.19 8.70
CA ASN A 296 15.30 4.76 10.02
C ASN A 296 16.76 4.63 10.49
N ASP A 297 17.59 3.81 9.81
CA ASP A 297 19.00 3.59 10.17
C ASP A 297 19.93 4.77 9.82
N ASN A 298 19.45 5.75 9.07
CA ASN A 298 20.19 6.98 8.80
C ASN A 298 19.70 8.10 9.72
N ASP A 299 20.50 8.39 10.74
CA ASP A 299 20.40 9.56 11.63
C ASP A 299 20.90 10.80 10.84
N PRO A 300 20.00 11.58 10.20
CA PRO A 300 20.43 12.67 9.31
C PRO A 300 21.22 13.75 10.05
N ASP A 301 20.94 13.93 11.34
CA ASP A 301 21.53 14.98 12.18
C ASP A 301 22.70 14.47 13.04
N GLY A 302 23.04 13.18 12.97
CA GLY A 302 24.05 12.58 13.83
C GLY A 302 23.71 12.61 15.33
N SER A 303 22.48 13.05 15.67
CA SER A 303 22.05 13.28 17.06
C SER A 303 22.05 11.99 17.89
N LYS A 304 21.63 10.88 17.31
CA LYS A 304 21.66 9.55 17.96
C LYS A 304 23.08 9.05 18.16
N LYS A 305 23.98 9.28 17.18
CA LYS A 305 25.40 8.96 17.31
C LYS A 305 26.07 9.83 18.35
N ALA A 306 25.73 11.12 18.38
CA ALA A 306 26.25 12.07 19.38
C ALA A 306 25.72 11.75 20.79
N ALA A 307 24.44 11.44 20.95
CA ALA A 307 23.84 11.01 22.23
C ALA A 307 24.46 9.69 22.72
N LYS A 308 24.68 8.71 21.83
CA LYS A 308 25.33 7.44 22.17
C LYS A 308 26.80 7.61 22.57
N LYS A 309 27.52 8.57 21.94
CA LYS A 309 28.89 8.95 22.33
C LYS A 309 28.91 9.64 23.69
N ARG A 310 27.99 10.56 23.97
CA ARG A 310 27.85 11.24 25.29
C ARG A 310 27.53 10.24 26.39
N ALA A 311 26.55 9.36 26.21
CA ALA A 311 26.20 8.32 27.15
C ALA A 311 27.35 7.31 27.43
N LYS A 312 28.16 6.99 26.39
CA LYS A 312 29.35 6.14 26.56
C LYS A 312 30.49 6.86 27.27
N ALA A 313 30.64 8.17 27.09
CA ALA A 313 31.62 8.99 27.81
C ALA A 313 31.24 9.16 29.30
N GLU A 314 29.96 9.33 29.61
CA GLU A 314 29.46 9.40 30.98
C GLU A 314 29.61 8.06 31.75
N ARG A 315 29.38 6.93 31.06
CA ARG A 315 29.62 5.59 31.65
C ARG A 315 31.10 5.28 31.89
N ARG A 316 32.04 5.96 31.20
CA ARG A 316 33.49 5.81 31.45
C ARG A 316 34.00 6.72 32.57
N LYS A 317 33.21 7.68 32.99
CA LYS A 317 33.54 8.60 34.13
C LYS A 317 32.93 8.14 35.47
N ARG A 318 32.08 7.11 35.44
CA ARG A 318 31.61 6.39 36.60
C ARG A 318 32.39 5.08 36.80
#